data_d6640e1c2bbe38b0db6673294aa7f2e9
#
_entry.id   d6640e1c2bbe38b0db6673294aa7f2e9
#
_cell.length_a   1.000
_cell.length_b   1.000
_cell.length_c   1.000
_cell.angle_alpha   90.00
_cell.angle_beta   90.00
_cell.angle_gamma   90.00
#
_symmetry.space_group_name_H-M   'P 1'
#
loop_
_entity.id
_entity.type
_entity.pdbx_description
1 polymer ?
#
loop_
_entity_poly.entity_id
_entity_poly.type
_entity_poly.pdbx_seq_one_letter_code
_entity_poly.pdbx_strand_id
1 'polypeptide(L)'
;MNNEMLSFPKPADRERLSRYEHYDRLYQGDHFAAFSIKGEKDFTQRYNRLRYIVANFASLMSQTMSDMLFGEPLGVDLKDKDNQIFVDNLFQNNELITQLGEPALSNSARGDSLFKIRVGKRNRLVVGAPDEIIVEEV
;
A
#
# COMPACT_ATOMS: atom_id res chain seq x y z
N MET A 1 21.12 -29.11 -7.09
CA MET A 1 20.70 -27.78 -6.57
C MET A 1 19.45 -27.42 -7.33
N ASN A 2 18.30 -27.38 -6.64
CA ASN A 2 17.02 -27.14 -7.30
C ASN A 2 16.95 -25.71 -7.84
N ASN A 3 16.73 -25.58 -9.14
CA ASN A 3 16.54 -24.31 -9.84
C ASN A 3 15.30 -23.50 -9.34
N GLU A 4 14.48 -24.08 -8.48
CA GLU A 4 13.29 -23.45 -7.91
C GLU A 4 13.60 -22.29 -6.95
N MET A 5 14.83 -22.26 -6.37
CA MET A 5 15.22 -21.16 -5.46
C MET A 5 15.53 -19.84 -6.20
N LEU A 6 15.71 -19.87 -7.52
CA LEU A 6 16.08 -18.70 -8.34
C LEU A 6 14.92 -18.12 -9.13
N SER A 7 13.74 -18.74 -9.12
CA SER A 7 12.58 -18.18 -9.81
C SER A 7 11.87 -17.14 -8.94
N PHE A 8 11.69 -15.94 -9.50
CA PHE A 8 10.83 -14.91 -8.90
C PHE A 8 9.55 -14.77 -9.75
N PRO A 9 8.37 -14.71 -9.14
CA PRO A 9 8.08 -14.97 -7.74
C PRO A 9 8.24 -16.46 -7.36
N LYS A 10 8.55 -16.72 -6.08
CA LYS A 10 8.61 -18.10 -5.58
C LYS A 10 7.25 -18.79 -5.78
N PRO A 11 7.23 -20.11 -6.04
CA PRO A 11 5.97 -20.83 -6.24
C PRO A 11 4.96 -20.66 -5.09
N ALA A 12 5.45 -20.60 -3.85
CA ALA A 12 4.62 -20.39 -2.66
C ALA A 12 3.95 -18.99 -2.62
N ASP A 13 4.54 -17.99 -3.28
CA ASP A 13 4.01 -16.62 -3.27
C ASP A 13 3.03 -16.36 -4.41
N ARG A 14 2.93 -17.25 -5.40
CA ARG A 14 2.07 -17.04 -6.58
C ARG A 14 0.60 -16.88 -6.24
N GLU A 15 0.11 -17.66 -5.30
CA GLU A 15 -1.28 -17.58 -4.85
C GLU A 15 -1.56 -16.25 -4.15
N ARG A 16 -0.62 -15.79 -3.31
CA ARG A 16 -0.72 -14.50 -2.63
C ARG A 16 -0.74 -13.35 -3.64
N LEU A 17 0.17 -13.34 -4.61
CA LEU A 17 0.24 -12.33 -5.66
C LEU A 17 -1.01 -12.30 -6.54
N SER A 18 -1.58 -13.48 -6.87
CA SER A 18 -2.84 -13.55 -7.60
C SER A 18 -4.01 -12.96 -6.81
N ARG A 19 -4.02 -13.12 -5.46
CA ARG A 19 -5.03 -12.48 -4.60
C ARG A 19 -4.87 -10.97 -4.60
N TYR A 20 -3.64 -10.44 -4.53
CA TYR A 20 -3.40 -8.99 -4.59
C TYR A 20 -3.90 -8.38 -5.90
N GLU A 21 -3.62 -9.03 -7.04
CA GLU A 21 -4.13 -8.60 -8.33
C GLU A 21 -5.67 -8.56 -8.37
N HIS A 22 -6.32 -9.55 -7.75
CA HIS A 22 -7.78 -9.58 -7.63
C HIS A 22 -8.32 -8.43 -6.77
N TYR A 23 -7.69 -8.17 -5.62
CA TYR A 23 -8.08 -7.08 -4.73
C TYR A 23 -7.84 -5.70 -5.36
N ASP A 24 -6.75 -5.54 -6.12
CA ASP A 24 -6.49 -4.32 -6.88
C ASP A 24 -7.60 -4.02 -7.89
N ARG A 25 -8.07 -5.03 -8.61
CA ARG A 25 -9.19 -4.88 -9.55
C ARG A 25 -10.48 -4.46 -8.86
N LEU A 26 -10.76 -5.03 -7.68
CA LEU A 26 -11.90 -4.64 -6.86
C LEU A 26 -11.77 -3.20 -6.38
N TYR A 27 -10.59 -2.82 -5.90
CA TYR A 27 -10.29 -1.47 -5.43
C TYR A 27 -10.39 -0.43 -6.55
N GLN A 28 -9.93 -0.76 -7.75
CA GLN A 28 -10.04 0.10 -8.93
C GLN A 28 -11.46 0.17 -9.51
N GLY A 29 -12.38 -0.66 -9.03
CA GLY A 29 -13.75 -0.73 -9.54
C GLY A 29 -13.89 -1.53 -10.84
N ASP A 30 -12.86 -2.24 -11.26
CA ASP A 30 -12.93 -3.17 -12.39
C ASP A 30 -13.61 -4.48 -11.96
N HIS A 31 -14.89 -4.38 -11.62
CA HIS A 31 -15.70 -5.49 -11.14
C HIS A 31 -15.87 -6.56 -12.22
N PHE A 32 -15.86 -6.15 -13.50
CA PHE A 32 -15.93 -7.10 -14.59
C PHE A 32 -14.73 -8.05 -14.61
N ALA A 33 -13.52 -7.50 -14.58
CA ALA A 33 -12.31 -8.31 -14.55
C ALA A 33 -12.16 -9.09 -13.23
N ALA A 34 -12.58 -8.49 -12.10
CA ALA A 34 -12.51 -9.13 -10.79
C ALA A 34 -13.41 -10.37 -10.68
N PHE A 35 -14.63 -10.30 -11.24
CA PHE A 35 -15.62 -11.38 -11.15
C PHE A 35 -15.72 -12.26 -12.40
N SER A 36 -15.00 -11.92 -13.48
CA SER A 36 -14.97 -12.80 -14.64
C SER A 36 -14.13 -14.04 -14.36
N ILE A 37 -14.81 -15.14 -14.12
CA ILE A 37 -14.18 -16.45 -14.01
C ILE A 37 -13.73 -16.87 -15.42
N LYS A 38 -12.44 -17.18 -15.58
CA LYS A 38 -11.90 -17.68 -16.85
C LYS A 38 -12.70 -18.89 -17.32
N GLY A 39 -13.44 -18.73 -18.42
CA GLY A 39 -14.21 -19.81 -19.04
C GLY A 39 -15.73 -19.68 -19.00
N GLU A 40 -16.28 -18.76 -18.22
CA GLU A 40 -17.73 -18.50 -18.24
C GLU A 40 -18.13 -17.57 -19.40
N LYS A 41 -18.41 -18.17 -20.57
CA LYS A 41 -18.98 -17.47 -21.72
C LYS A 41 -20.30 -16.76 -21.37
N ASP A 42 -21.06 -17.32 -20.45
CA ASP A 42 -22.35 -16.78 -20.01
C ASP A 42 -22.23 -15.45 -19.27
N PHE A 43 -21.16 -15.25 -18.48
CA PHE A 43 -20.97 -13.99 -17.76
C PHE A 43 -20.70 -12.83 -18.73
N THR A 44 -19.83 -13.05 -19.72
CA THR A 44 -19.53 -12.05 -20.75
C THR A 44 -20.76 -11.68 -21.59
N GLN A 45 -21.60 -12.66 -21.93
CA GLN A 45 -22.84 -12.41 -22.69
C GLN A 45 -23.88 -11.65 -21.85
N ARG A 46 -24.01 -11.96 -20.56
CA ARG A 46 -24.91 -11.25 -19.64
C ARG A 46 -24.43 -9.82 -19.40
N TYR A 47 -23.13 -9.62 -19.23
CA TYR A 47 -22.55 -8.30 -19.03
C TYR A 47 -22.80 -7.37 -20.21
N ASN A 48 -22.66 -7.86 -21.44
CA ASN A 48 -22.93 -7.06 -22.65
C ASN A 48 -24.41 -6.70 -22.85
N ARG A 49 -25.32 -7.41 -22.20
CA ARG A 49 -26.77 -7.15 -22.27
C ARG A 49 -27.31 -6.30 -21.14
N LEU A 50 -26.62 -6.27 -20.02
CA LEU A 50 -27.03 -5.55 -18.82
C LEU A 50 -26.20 -4.26 -18.68
N ARG A 51 -26.85 -3.13 -18.48
CA ARG A 51 -26.15 -1.91 -18.06
C ARG A 51 -25.85 -2.06 -16.57
N TYR A 52 -24.60 -2.41 -16.26
CA TYR A 52 -24.13 -2.46 -14.89
C TYR A 52 -23.85 -1.04 -14.38
N ILE A 53 -24.47 -0.71 -13.27
CA ILE A 53 -24.07 0.44 -12.47
C ILE A 53 -23.07 -0.10 -11.46
N VAL A 54 -21.81 0.28 -11.61
CA VAL A 54 -20.75 -0.10 -10.68
C VAL A 54 -20.65 0.99 -9.63
N ALA A 55 -20.94 0.65 -8.37
CA ALA A 55 -20.60 1.47 -7.22
C ALA A 55 -19.33 0.90 -6.59
N ASN A 56 -18.24 1.67 -6.62
CA ASN A 56 -16.95 1.23 -6.10
C ASN A 56 -16.90 1.35 -4.58
N PHE A 57 -17.65 0.51 -3.89
CA PHE A 57 -17.66 0.48 -2.42
C PHE A 57 -16.31 0.04 -1.83
N ALA A 58 -15.54 -0.79 -2.52
CA ALA A 58 -14.24 -1.23 -2.03
C ALA A 58 -13.28 -0.03 -1.87
N SER A 59 -13.17 0.82 -2.88
CA SER A 59 -12.38 2.04 -2.79
C SER A 59 -12.91 3.01 -1.73
N LEU A 60 -14.22 3.22 -1.69
CA LEU A 60 -14.85 4.12 -0.70
C LEU A 60 -14.58 3.66 0.72
N MET A 61 -14.74 2.37 1.02
CA MET A 61 -14.48 1.81 2.34
C MET A 61 -13.00 1.91 2.73
N SER A 62 -12.09 1.60 1.81
CA SER A 62 -10.65 1.68 2.06
C SER A 62 -10.20 3.12 2.33
N GLN A 63 -10.70 4.09 1.56
CA GLN A 63 -10.44 5.52 1.78
C GLN A 63 -10.99 5.99 3.12
N THR A 64 -12.24 5.64 3.44
CA THR A 64 -12.84 6.00 4.73
C THR A 64 -12.05 5.44 5.90
N MET A 65 -11.58 4.19 5.80
CA MET A 65 -10.75 3.58 6.86
C MET A 65 -9.40 4.27 7.01
N SER A 66 -8.74 4.63 5.91
CA SER A 66 -7.50 5.41 5.94
C SER A 66 -7.71 6.78 6.58
N ASP A 67 -8.77 7.48 6.19
CA ASP A 67 -9.10 8.81 6.74
C ASP A 67 -9.45 8.74 8.23
N MET A 68 -10.12 7.68 8.68
CA MET A 68 -10.42 7.48 10.10
C MET A 68 -9.18 7.18 10.94
N LEU A 69 -8.17 6.51 10.36
CA LEU A 69 -6.93 6.17 11.06
C LEU A 69 -5.94 7.35 11.12
N PHE A 70 -5.85 8.13 10.05
CA PHE A 70 -4.81 9.14 9.87
C PHE A 70 -5.35 10.53 9.53
N GLY A 71 -6.66 10.75 9.67
CA GLY A 71 -7.29 12.05 9.49
C GLY A 71 -6.90 13.07 10.57
N GLU A 72 -6.42 12.59 11.73
CA GLU A 72 -5.81 13.41 12.77
C GLU A 72 -4.32 13.10 12.86
N PRO A 73 -3.46 14.12 13.12
CA PRO A 73 -2.03 13.91 13.28
C PRO A 73 -1.73 12.95 14.44
N LEU A 74 -0.90 11.95 14.17
CA LEU A 74 -0.35 11.08 15.20
C LEU A 74 0.58 11.87 16.13
N GLY A 75 0.25 11.91 17.41
CA GLY A 75 1.12 12.42 18.46
C GLY A 75 1.91 11.30 19.12
N VAL A 76 3.20 11.49 19.30
CA VAL A 76 4.06 10.61 20.09
C VAL A 76 4.65 11.43 21.22
N ASP A 77 4.24 11.14 22.46
CA ASP A 77 4.74 11.83 23.64
C ASP A 77 5.76 10.98 24.38
N LEU A 78 6.97 11.50 24.51
CA LEU A 78 8.07 10.87 25.21
C LEU A 78 8.38 11.63 26.51
N LYS A 79 8.83 10.90 27.56
CA LYS A 79 9.20 11.50 28.83
C LYS A 79 10.50 12.30 28.76
N ASP A 80 11.40 11.91 27.86
CA ASP A 80 12.70 12.55 27.66
C ASP A 80 12.58 13.58 26.52
N LYS A 81 13.00 14.83 26.85
CA LYS A 81 12.90 15.94 25.89
C LYS A 81 13.84 15.80 24.69
N ASP A 82 15.02 15.24 24.86
CA ASP A 82 15.99 15.09 23.78
C ASP A 82 15.49 14.03 22.80
N ASN A 83 14.92 12.95 23.31
CA ASN A 83 14.29 11.92 22.49
C ASN A 83 13.02 12.45 21.81
N GLN A 84 12.26 13.34 22.47
CA GLN A 84 11.09 13.99 21.84
C GLN A 84 11.50 14.80 20.61
N ILE A 85 12.51 15.66 20.77
CA ILE A 85 13.03 16.47 19.65
C ILE A 85 13.51 15.59 18.49
N PHE A 86 14.17 14.48 18.81
CA PHE A 86 14.61 13.53 17.79
C PHE A 86 13.44 12.92 17.02
N VAL A 87 12.39 12.48 17.73
CA VAL A 87 11.21 11.87 17.11
C VAL A 87 10.43 12.90 16.28
N ASP A 88 10.24 14.11 16.79
CA ASP A 88 9.57 15.19 16.07
C ASP A 88 10.29 15.52 14.74
N ASN A 89 11.62 15.62 14.79
CA ASN A 89 12.43 15.82 13.60
C ASN A 89 12.33 14.64 12.62
N LEU A 90 12.28 13.40 13.13
CA LEU A 90 12.12 12.21 12.30
C LEU A 90 10.77 12.24 11.56
N PHE A 91 9.68 12.60 12.26
CA PHE A 91 8.35 12.72 11.69
C PHE A 91 8.29 13.83 10.63
N GLN A 92 8.85 15.00 10.92
CA GLN A 92 8.86 16.13 10.00
C GLN A 92 9.71 15.86 8.77
N ASN A 93 10.94 15.39 8.95
CA ASN A 93 11.87 15.17 7.83
C ASN A 93 11.39 14.07 6.87
N ASN A 94 10.61 13.11 7.36
CA ASN A 94 10.06 12.05 6.54
C ASN A 94 8.60 12.28 6.13
N GLU A 95 7.98 13.39 6.53
CA GLU A 95 6.55 13.66 6.27
C GLU A 95 5.67 12.46 6.66
N LEU A 96 6.02 11.78 7.77
CA LEU A 96 5.45 10.47 8.11
C LEU A 96 3.93 10.51 8.22
N ILE A 97 3.35 11.61 8.70
CA ILE A 97 1.88 11.74 8.83
C ILE A 97 1.21 11.61 7.45
N THR A 98 1.77 12.27 6.45
CA THR A 98 1.26 12.19 5.08
C THR A 98 1.51 10.81 4.45
N GLN A 99 2.70 10.26 4.70
CA GLN A 99 3.08 8.95 4.17
C GLN A 99 2.30 7.78 4.77
N LEU A 100 1.78 7.89 5.99
CA LEU A 100 1.01 6.83 6.65
C LEU A 100 -0.37 6.57 6.02
N GLY A 101 -0.93 7.55 5.34
CA GLY A 101 -2.23 7.41 4.66
C GLY A 101 -2.20 6.39 3.52
N GLU A 102 -1.16 6.40 2.68
CA GLU A 102 -1.02 5.46 1.56
C GLU A 102 -0.86 4.00 2.01
N PRO A 103 0.05 3.66 2.95
CA PRO A 103 0.13 2.34 3.53
C PRO A 103 -1.17 1.84 4.18
N ALA A 104 -1.90 2.74 4.86
CA ALA A 104 -3.20 2.37 5.43
C ALA A 104 -4.21 2.01 4.34
N LEU A 105 -4.23 2.77 3.25
CA LEU A 105 -5.05 2.50 2.09
C LEU A 105 -4.66 1.17 1.43
N SER A 106 -3.37 0.96 1.20
CA SER A 106 -2.80 -0.27 0.65
C SER A 106 -3.13 -1.48 1.53
N ASN A 107 -2.95 -1.35 2.85
CA ASN A 107 -3.28 -2.40 3.82
C ASN A 107 -4.79 -2.71 3.86
N SER A 108 -5.64 -1.69 3.76
CA SER A 108 -7.10 -1.90 3.70
C SER A 108 -7.54 -2.60 2.42
N ALA A 109 -6.90 -2.31 1.28
CA ALA A 109 -7.24 -2.88 -0.01
C ALA A 109 -6.64 -4.29 -0.23
N ARG A 110 -5.38 -4.51 0.16
CA ARG A 110 -4.60 -5.73 -0.14
C ARG A 110 -4.35 -6.62 1.07
N GLY A 111 -4.39 -6.06 2.28
CA GLY A 111 -4.18 -6.76 3.55
C GLY A 111 -2.78 -6.62 4.13
N ASP A 112 -1.83 -6.03 3.41
CA ASP A 112 -0.49 -5.73 3.90
C ASP A 112 0.11 -4.49 3.25
N SER A 113 1.07 -3.89 3.95
CA SER A 113 1.94 -2.81 3.49
C SER A 113 3.29 -2.93 4.18
N LEU A 114 4.34 -2.40 3.57
CA LEU A 114 5.70 -2.52 4.08
C LEU A 114 6.38 -1.16 4.12
N PHE A 115 7.09 -0.91 5.22
CA PHE A 115 8.00 0.21 5.34
C PHE A 115 9.44 -0.26 5.28
N LYS A 116 10.25 0.48 4.55
CA LYS A 116 11.69 0.32 4.53
C LYS A 116 12.34 1.48 5.26
N ILE A 117 13.13 1.16 6.28
CA ILE A 117 13.90 2.14 7.02
C ILE A 117 15.36 2.00 6.60
N ARG A 118 15.97 3.11 6.20
CA ARG A 118 17.39 3.15 5.87
C ARG A 118 18.06 4.40 6.41
N VAL A 119 19.35 4.30 6.66
CA VAL A 119 20.21 5.44 6.97
C VAL A 119 21.02 5.80 5.75
N GLY A 120 21.04 7.08 5.40
CA GLY A 120 21.78 7.55 4.23
C GLY A 120 21.40 8.96 3.82
N LYS A 121 21.92 9.39 2.69
CA LYS A 121 21.65 10.73 2.15
C LYS A 121 20.33 10.72 1.38
N ARG A 122 19.43 11.63 1.72
CA ARG A 122 18.17 11.85 0.99
C ARG A 122 18.45 12.33 -0.43
N ASN A 123 19.33 13.32 -0.56
CA ASN A 123 19.79 13.79 -1.85
C ASN A 123 21.26 13.43 -2.07
N ARG A 124 21.52 12.44 -2.89
CA ARG A 124 22.88 11.96 -3.21
C ARG A 124 23.68 12.93 -4.07
N LEU A 125 23.03 13.90 -4.70
CA LEU A 125 23.66 14.89 -5.56
C LEU A 125 24.27 16.06 -4.77
N VAL A 126 23.87 16.23 -3.50
CA VAL A 126 24.41 17.27 -2.62
C VAL A 126 25.66 16.76 -1.92
N VAL A 127 26.81 17.30 -2.30
CA VAL A 127 28.09 16.98 -1.66
C VAL A 127 28.07 17.49 -0.22
N GLY A 128 28.38 16.63 0.77
CA GLY A 128 28.38 16.99 2.19
C GLY A 128 27.00 16.96 2.86
N ALA A 129 25.96 16.48 2.20
CA ALA A 129 24.69 16.26 2.88
C ALA A 129 24.85 15.26 4.04
N PRO A 130 24.24 15.52 5.20
CA PRO A 130 24.27 14.59 6.34
C PRO A 130 23.54 13.29 6.02
N ASP A 131 23.89 12.24 6.76
CA ASP A 131 23.11 11.01 6.74
C ASP A 131 21.86 11.21 7.60
N GLU A 132 20.73 10.80 7.07
CA GLU A 132 19.40 10.90 7.69
C GLU A 132 18.76 9.53 7.80
N ILE A 133 17.83 9.37 8.74
CA ILE A 133 16.94 8.22 8.78
C ILE A 133 15.82 8.50 7.80
N ILE A 134 15.69 7.63 6.80
CA ILE A 134 14.72 7.74 5.71
C ILE A 134 13.76 6.57 5.82
N VAL A 135 12.48 6.88 5.89
CA VAL A 135 11.39 5.91 5.88
C VAL A 135 10.70 5.99 4.52
N GLU A 136 10.57 4.88 3.85
CA GLU A 136 9.98 4.76 2.52
C GLU A 136 8.92 3.65 2.54
N GLU A 137 7.77 3.86 1.92
CA GLU A 137 6.85 2.78 1.58
C GLU A 137 7.42 1.94 0.43
N VAL A 138 7.19 0.62 0.46
CA VAL A 138 7.72 -0.32 -0.53
C VAL A 138 6.60 -1.08 -1.23
#